data_bce5ec6597ae10aee10524dd4de192e6
#
_entry.id   bce5ec6597ae10aee10524dd4de192e6
#
_cell.length_a   1.000
_cell.length_b   1.000
_cell.length_c   1.000
_cell.angle_alpha   90.00
_cell.angle_beta   90.00
_cell.angle_gamma   90.00
#
_symmetry.space_group_name_H-M   'P 1'
#
loop_
_entity.id
_entity.type
_entity.pdbx_description
1 polymer ?
#
loop_
_entity_poly.entity_id
_entity_poly.type
_entity_poly.pdbx_seq_one_letter_code
_entity_poly.pdbx_strand_id
1 'polypeptide(L)'
;MKKIIIIFLTLFAFQGFAQEVSSQYDKIGKFNKGLAIVWKNGHCGILSQDGREIVKPTYDKISSFGNDALAYTTRDGKMGLLNMEGRIIAPNIYESISGFKGSFAITRKNGLAGMINKQGKVLIENKYEKITIGKNNAIRAVKDGQEMMLDVKN
;
A
#
# COMPACT_ATOMS: atom_id res chain seq x y z
N MET A 1 -15.59 -44.72 20.59
CA MET A 1 -15.49 -43.51 21.43
C MET A 1 -14.15 -42.73 21.27
N LYS A 2 -13.28 -43.04 20.29
CA LYS A 2 -11.98 -42.33 20.11
C LYS A 2 -11.99 -41.17 19.11
N LYS A 3 -13.09 -40.97 18.38
CA LYS A 3 -13.14 -39.92 17.33
C LYS A 3 -13.61 -38.53 17.80
N ILE A 4 -14.27 -38.45 18.97
CA ILE A 4 -14.84 -37.18 19.48
C ILE A 4 -13.79 -36.29 20.18
N ILE A 5 -12.73 -36.90 20.75
CA ILE A 5 -11.70 -36.18 21.50
C ILE A 5 -10.79 -35.37 20.57
N ILE A 6 -10.55 -35.83 19.33
CA ILE A 6 -9.66 -35.15 18.36
C ILE A 6 -10.31 -33.85 17.81
N ILE A 7 -11.65 -33.86 17.62
CA ILE A 7 -12.38 -32.68 17.11
C ILE A 7 -12.42 -31.57 18.18
N PHE A 8 -12.52 -31.92 19.46
CA PHE A 8 -12.50 -30.94 20.55
C PHE A 8 -11.12 -30.30 20.76
N LEU A 9 -10.03 -31.05 20.54
CA LEU A 9 -8.67 -30.52 20.71
C LEU A 9 -8.29 -29.51 19.60
N THR A 10 -8.73 -29.77 18.36
CA THR A 10 -8.49 -28.86 17.24
C THR A 10 -9.31 -27.55 17.35
N LEU A 11 -10.53 -27.63 17.89
CA LEU A 11 -11.36 -26.44 18.12
C LEU A 11 -10.80 -25.55 19.24
N PHE A 12 -10.25 -26.15 20.29
CA PHE A 12 -9.63 -25.41 21.41
C PHE A 12 -8.31 -24.74 21.00
N ALA A 13 -7.50 -25.41 20.18
CA ALA A 13 -6.25 -24.84 19.66
C ALA A 13 -6.52 -23.64 18.75
N PHE A 14 -7.60 -23.68 17.94
CA PHE A 14 -7.95 -22.57 17.05
C PHE A 14 -8.50 -21.35 17.82
N GLN A 15 -9.27 -21.56 18.88
CA GLN A 15 -9.76 -20.48 19.74
C GLN A 15 -8.62 -19.83 20.55
N GLY A 16 -7.68 -20.61 21.07
CA GLY A 16 -6.49 -20.09 21.77
C GLY A 16 -5.62 -19.23 20.87
N PHE A 17 -5.37 -19.66 19.65
CA PHE A 17 -4.58 -18.92 18.67
C PHE A 17 -5.23 -17.59 18.25
N ALA A 18 -6.55 -17.60 17.99
CA ALA A 18 -7.27 -16.37 17.64
C ALA A 18 -7.29 -15.36 18.79
N GLN A 19 -7.38 -15.81 20.03
CA GLN A 19 -7.35 -14.94 21.21
C GLN A 19 -5.94 -14.38 21.48
N GLU A 20 -4.90 -15.16 21.25
CA GLU A 20 -3.50 -14.72 21.40
C GLU A 20 -3.15 -13.65 20.36
N VAL A 21 -3.53 -13.84 19.09
CA VAL A 21 -3.34 -12.84 18.02
C VAL A 21 -4.10 -11.55 18.30
N SER A 22 -5.36 -11.65 18.82
CA SER A 22 -6.18 -10.46 19.11
C SER A 22 -5.60 -9.62 20.25
N SER A 23 -4.88 -10.21 21.20
CA SER A 23 -4.26 -9.48 22.32
C SER A 23 -3.00 -8.70 21.94
N GLN A 24 -2.43 -8.97 20.77
CA GLN A 24 -1.19 -8.30 20.31
C GLN A 24 -1.42 -6.93 19.69
N TYR A 25 -2.66 -6.61 19.27
CA TYR A 25 -3.02 -5.38 18.57
C TYR A 25 -4.11 -4.61 19.32
N ASP A 26 -4.02 -3.29 19.29
CA ASP A 26 -5.04 -2.41 19.88
C ASP A 26 -6.37 -2.52 19.09
N LYS A 27 -6.26 -2.81 17.79
CA LYS A 27 -7.40 -2.99 16.90
C LYS A 27 -7.02 -3.86 15.69
N ILE A 28 -7.95 -4.72 15.29
CA ILE A 28 -7.90 -5.48 14.03
C ILE A 28 -9.06 -5.01 13.17
N GLY A 29 -8.77 -4.56 11.95
CA GLY A 29 -9.77 -4.16 10.96
C GLY A 29 -10.50 -5.35 10.35
N LYS A 30 -11.47 -5.06 9.48
CA LYS A 30 -12.17 -6.10 8.73
C LYS A 30 -11.24 -6.75 7.71
N PHE A 31 -11.25 -8.08 7.65
CA PHE A 31 -10.54 -8.83 6.62
C PHE A 31 -11.15 -8.58 5.23
N ASN A 32 -10.30 -8.26 4.28
CA ASN A 32 -10.63 -8.12 2.87
C ASN A 32 -9.54 -8.80 2.04
N LYS A 33 -9.91 -9.68 1.12
CA LYS A 33 -8.96 -10.48 0.31
C LYS A 33 -7.92 -11.22 1.19
N GLY A 34 -8.31 -11.69 2.37
CA GLY A 34 -7.43 -12.44 3.29
C GLY A 34 -6.49 -11.57 4.15
N LEU A 35 -6.56 -10.24 4.06
CA LEU A 35 -5.73 -9.30 4.80
C LEU A 35 -6.57 -8.32 5.61
N ALA A 36 -6.10 -7.95 6.80
CA ALA A 36 -6.66 -6.90 7.64
C ALA A 36 -5.60 -5.87 7.99
N ILE A 37 -6.00 -4.61 8.06
CA ILE A 37 -5.17 -3.56 8.66
C ILE A 37 -5.27 -3.72 10.18
N VAL A 38 -4.14 -3.72 10.87
CA VAL A 38 -4.04 -3.76 12.32
C VAL A 38 -3.44 -2.50 12.87
N TRP A 39 -3.76 -2.16 14.12
CA TRP A 39 -3.22 -0.99 14.81
C TRP A 39 -2.55 -1.43 16.09
N LYS A 40 -1.39 -0.88 16.37
CA LYS A 40 -0.64 -1.04 17.61
C LYS A 40 0.14 0.23 17.92
N ASN A 41 -0.03 0.77 19.13
CA ASN A 41 0.67 1.98 19.58
C ASN A 41 0.52 3.16 18.58
N GLY A 42 -0.67 3.34 18.00
CA GLY A 42 -0.94 4.41 17.04
C GLY A 42 -0.44 4.17 15.61
N HIS A 43 0.26 3.06 15.34
CA HIS A 43 0.75 2.71 14.00
C HIS A 43 -0.05 1.59 13.36
N CYS A 44 -0.06 1.57 12.03
CA CYS A 44 -0.75 0.56 11.22
C CYS A 44 0.22 -0.50 10.69
N GLY A 45 -0.26 -1.74 10.64
CA GLY A 45 0.36 -2.89 10.00
C GLY A 45 -0.64 -3.70 9.20
N ILE A 46 -0.23 -4.85 8.71
CA ILE A 46 -1.07 -5.79 7.95
C ILE A 46 -0.94 -7.18 8.55
N LEU A 47 -2.07 -7.79 8.84
CA LEU A 47 -2.24 -9.15 9.34
C LEU A 47 -2.96 -9.99 8.28
N SER A 48 -2.48 -11.20 8.04
CA SER A 48 -3.19 -12.19 7.22
C SER A 48 -4.23 -12.94 8.04
N GLN A 49 -5.21 -13.54 7.35
CA GLN A 49 -6.31 -14.26 7.99
C GLN A 49 -5.85 -15.51 8.75
N ASP A 50 -4.69 -16.07 8.40
CA ASP A 50 -4.05 -17.18 9.12
C ASP A 50 -3.17 -16.72 10.30
N GLY A 51 -3.24 -15.43 10.67
CA GLY A 51 -2.60 -14.85 11.85
C GLY A 51 -1.14 -14.44 11.65
N ARG A 52 -0.60 -14.47 10.42
CA ARG A 52 0.78 -14.00 10.16
C ARG A 52 0.81 -12.48 10.04
N GLU A 53 1.77 -11.84 10.70
CA GLU A 53 2.09 -10.46 10.51
C GLU A 53 2.81 -10.27 9.16
N ILE A 54 2.11 -9.72 8.17
CA ILE A 54 2.66 -9.44 6.84
C ILE A 54 3.48 -8.15 6.85
N VAL A 55 2.99 -7.15 7.58
CA VAL A 55 3.66 -5.86 7.76
C VAL A 55 3.54 -5.44 9.21
N LYS A 56 4.68 -5.17 9.86
CA LYS A 56 4.72 -4.68 11.24
C LYS A 56 4.00 -3.33 11.35
N PRO A 57 3.32 -3.04 12.48
CA PRO A 57 2.72 -1.74 12.75
C PRO A 57 3.77 -0.64 12.87
N THR A 58 4.15 -0.05 11.75
CA THR A 58 5.19 1.00 11.65
C THR A 58 4.78 2.14 10.71
N TYR A 59 3.59 2.09 10.14
CA TYR A 59 3.04 3.13 9.28
C TYR A 59 2.03 3.99 10.02
N ASP A 60 1.99 5.28 9.73
CA ASP A 60 0.95 6.18 10.25
C ASP A 60 -0.41 5.84 9.66
N LYS A 61 -0.40 5.40 8.38
CA LYS A 61 -1.62 5.02 7.66
C LYS A 61 -1.32 3.99 6.58
N ILE A 62 -2.24 3.04 6.41
CA ILE A 62 -2.30 2.12 5.27
C ILE A 62 -3.73 2.18 4.72
N SER A 63 -3.89 2.40 3.41
CA SER A 63 -5.19 2.33 2.74
C SER A 63 -5.63 0.88 2.53
N SER A 64 -6.91 0.67 2.25
CA SER A 64 -7.37 -0.61 1.70
C SER A 64 -6.67 -0.90 0.37
N PHE A 65 -6.47 -2.18 0.07
CA PHE A 65 -5.95 -2.61 -1.22
C PHE A 65 -6.95 -2.33 -2.33
N GLY A 66 -6.49 -1.64 -3.37
CA GLY A 66 -7.28 -1.39 -4.58
C GLY A 66 -7.45 -2.64 -5.47
N ASN A 67 -8.06 -2.44 -6.64
CA ASN A 67 -8.22 -3.51 -7.64
C ASN A 67 -6.88 -3.95 -8.25
N ASP A 68 -5.87 -3.09 -8.20
CA ASP A 68 -4.49 -3.33 -8.64
C ASP A 68 -3.63 -4.01 -7.57
N ALA A 69 -4.24 -4.45 -6.46
CA ALA A 69 -3.57 -5.11 -5.32
C ALA A 69 -2.48 -4.24 -4.66
N LEU A 70 -2.59 -2.92 -4.78
CA LEU A 70 -1.72 -1.94 -4.14
C LEU A 70 -2.45 -1.21 -3.01
N ALA A 71 -1.72 -0.92 -1.92
CA ALA A 71 -2.15 -0.07 -0.83
C ALA A 71 -1.23 1.16 -0.74
N TYR A 72 -1.82 2.34 -0.55
CA TYR A 72 -1.09 3.55 -0.24
C TYR A 72 -0.70 3.55 1.23
N THR A 73 0.53 3.93 1.51
CA THR A 73 1.04 4.04 2.89
C THR A 73 1.44 5.47 3.19
N THR A 74 1.38 5.84 4.46
CA THR A 74 1.97 7.08 4.98
C THR A 74 2.90 6.72 6.12
N ARG A 75 4.10 7.30 6.13
CA ARG A 75 5.07 7.22 7.22
C ARG A 75 5.81 8.55 7.28
N ASP A 76 5.87 9.16 8.47
CA ASP A 76 6.52 10.47 8.69
C ASP A 76 6.00 11.54 7.70
N GLY A 77 4.67 11.54 7.45
CA GLY A 77 4.02 12.44 6.52
C GLY A 77 4.32 12.21 5.04
N LYS A 78 5.09 11.17 4.69
CA LYS A 78 5.41 10.82 3.29
C LYS A 78 4.62 9.60 2.84
N MET A 79 4.20 9.65 1.58
CA MET A 79 3.45 8.56 0.94
C MET A 79 4.37 7.55 0.26
N GLY A 80 3.94 6.30 0.27
CA GLY A 80 4.52 5.16 -0.43
C GLY A 80 3.45 4.19 -0.90
N LEU A 81 3.87 3.04 -1.41
CA LEU A 81 3.01 1.95 -1.88
C LEU A 81 3.52 0.61 -1.40
N LEU A 82 2.60 -0.27 -1.00
CA LEU A 82 2.83 -1.69 -0.73
C LEU A 82 1.97 -2.56 -1.63
N ASN A 83 2.45 -3.78 -1.90
CA ASN A 83 1.61 -4.83 -2.46
C ASN A 83 1.03 -5.75 -1.37
N MET A 84 0.20 -6.73 -1.75
CA MET A 84 -0.47 -7.63 -0.81
C MET A 84 0.50 -8.56 -0.05
N GLU A 85 1.70 -8.81 -0.57
CA GLU A 85 2.75 -9.56 0.11
C GLU A 85 3.57 -8.70 1.08
N GLY A 86 3.19 -7.43 1.28
CA GLY A 86 3.89 -6.49 2.16
C GLY A 86 5.19 -5.93 1.57
N ARG A 87 5.47 -6.19 0.28
CA ARG A 87 6.66 -5.63 -0.38
C ARG A 87 6.45 -4.15 -0.68
N ILE A 88 7.49 -3.36 -0.43
CA ILE A 88 7.51 -1.95 -0.78
C ILE A 88 7.62 -1.83 -2.30
N ILE A 89 6.58 -1.26 -2.91
CA ILE A 89 6.52 -0.95 -4.35
C ILE A 89 7.07 0.46 -4.61
N ALA A 90 6.70 1.41 -3.76
CA ALA A 90 7.29 2.74 -3.76
C ALA A 90 7.63 3.15 -2.32
N PRO A 91 8.85 3.63 -2.03
CA PRO A 91 9.24 4.04 -0.68
C PRO A 91 8.45 5.27 -0.21
N ASN A 92 8.36 5.46 1.12
CA ASN A 92 7.71 6.62 1.74
C ASN A 92 8.63 7.87 1.65
N ILE A 93 8.78 8.41 0.46
CA ILE A 93 9.58 9.60 0.17
C ILE A 93 8.81 10.69 -0.57
N TYR A 94 7.59 10.38 -0.99
CA TYR A 94 6.76 11.28 -1.78
C TYR A 94 5.83 12.12 -0.88
N GLU A 95 5.63 13.37 -1.24
CA GLU A 95 4.62 14.24 -0.62
C GLU A 95 3.21 13.80 -1.01
N SER A 96 3.08 13.30 -2.24
CA SER A 96 1.85 12.68 -2.73
C SER A 96 2.12 11.68 -3.84
N ILE A 97 1.24 10.69 -3.94
CA ILE A 97 1.12 9.77 -5.07
C ILE A 97 -0.34 9.80 -5.49
N SER A 98 -0.62 10.15 -6.76
CA SER A 98 -1.99 10.18 -7.29
C SER A 98 -2.57 8.77 -7.41
N GLY A 99 -3.89 8.65 -7.58
CA GLY A 99 -4.49 7.43 -8.08
C GLY A 99 -3.90 7.04 -9.44
N PHE A 100 -3.77 5.74 -9.69
CA PHE A 100 -3.29 5.26 -10.98
C PHE A 100 -4.31 5.57 -12.08
N LYS A 101 -3.82 6.17 -13.16
CA LYS A 101 -4.54 6.35 -14.41
C LYS A 101 -3.94 5.40 -15.45
N GLY A 102 -4.63 4.30 -15.72
CA GLY A 102 -4.03 3.18 -16.45
C GLY A 102 -2.87 2.56 -15.65
N SER A 103 -1.66 2.63 -16.20
CA SER A 103 -0.43 2.09 -15.58
C SER A 103 0.38 3.13 -14.80
N PHE A 104 -0.02 4.41 -14.78
CA PHE A 104 0.79 5.53 -14.31
C PHE A 104 0.17 6.25 -13.12
N ALA A 105 1.01 6.64 -12.16
CA ALA A 105 0.67 7.56 -11.08
C ALA A 105 1.65 8.75 -11.07
N ILE A 106 1.11 9.95 -10.85
CA ILE A 106 1.91 11.15 -10.68
C ILE A 106 2.40 11.19 -9.25
N THR A 107 3.68 11.43 -9.06
CA THR A 107 4.31 11.61 -7.74
C THR A 107 4.69 13.07 -7.55
N ARG A 108 4.72 13.50 -6.29
CA ARG A 108 5.29 14.80 -5.91
C ARG A 108 6.37 14.59 -4.85
N LYS A 109 7.53 15.20 -5.07
CA LYS A 109 8.68 15.16 -4.16
C LYS A 109 9.42 16.49 -4.27
N ASN A 110 9.72 17.11 -3.12
CA ASN A 110 10.36 18.44 -3.05
C ASN A 110 9.62 19.50 -3.88
N GLY A 111 8.25 19.47 -3.82
CA GLY A 111 7.40 20.36 -4.58
C GLY A 111 7.30 20.06 -6.09
N LEU A 112 8.09 19.14 -6.62
CA LEU A 112 8.17 18.85 -8.05
C LEU A 112 7.42 17.54 -8.39
N ALA A 113 6.82 17.52 -9.59
CA ALA A 113 6.10 16.38 -10.11
C ALA A 113 7.02 15.42 -10.87
N GLY A 114 6.76 14.13 -10.70
CA GLY A 114 7.35 13.02 -11.42
C GLY A 114 6.29 11.96 -11.71
N MET A 115 6.69 10.78 -12.17
CA MET A 115 5.76 9.70 -12.49
C MET A 115 6.37 8.33 -12.22
N ILE A 116 5.55 7.42 -11.69
CA ILE A 116 5.90 6.01 -11.48
C ILE A 116 4.88 5.11 -12.16
N ASN A 117 5.28 3.86 -12.42
CA ASN A 117 4.36 2.79 -12.82
C ASN A 117 3.91 1.95 -11.60
N LYS A 118 3.03 0.94 -11.84
CA LYS A 118 2.50 0.04 -10.79
C LYS A 118 3.57 -0.87 -10.16
N GLN A 119 4.72 -1.03 -10.79
CA GLN A 119 5.87 -1.75 -10.27
C GLN A 119 6.80 -0.85 -9.44
N GLY A 120 6.45 0.44 -9.29
CA GLY A 120 7.26 1.42 -8.56
C GLY A 120 8.45 1.97 -9.34
N LYS A 121 8.61 1.57 -10.63
CA LYS A 121 9.66 2.11 -11.49
C LYS A 121 9.39 3.59 -11.75
N VAL A 122 10.40 4.42 -11.51
CA VAL A 122 10.36 5.83 -11.88
C VAL A 122 10.45 5.94 -13.40
N LEU A 123 9.40 6.49 -14.00
CA LEU A 123 9.32 6.73 -15.44
C LEU A 123 9.70 8.15 -15.79
N ILE A 124 9.38 9.10 -14.91
CA ILE A 124 9.74 10.51 -15.00
C ILE A 124 10.23 10.96 -13.63
N GLU A 125 11.45 11.47 -13.56
CA GLU A 125 12.01 12.05 -12.34
C GLU A 125 11.20 13.25 -11.85
N ASN A 126 11.18 13.48 -10.53
CA ASN A 126 10.51 14.62 -9.91
C ASN A 126 11.30 15.93 -10.20
N LYS A 127 11.09 16.51 -11.37
CA LYS A 127 11.76 17.73 -11.85
C LYS A 127 10.87 18.69 -12.62
N TYR A 128 9.57 18.39 -12.69
CA TYR A 128 8.58 19.21 -13.40
C TYR A 128 7.69 19.95 -12.40
N GLU A 129 7.27 21.13 -12.75
CA GLU A 129 6.30 21.92 -11.94
C GLU A 129 4.94 21.22 -11.93
N LYS A 130 4.56 20.65 -13.08
CA LYS A 130 3.28 19.96 -13.28
C LYS A 130 3.44 18.82 -14.30
N ILE A 131 2.73 17.73 -14.03
CA ILE A 131 2.51 16.65 -14.99
C ILE A 131 1.01 16.39 -15.06
N THR A 132 0.48 16.16 -16.26
CA THR A 132 -0.89 15.76 -16.51
C THR A 132 -0.93 14.56 -17.46
N ILE A 133 -1.80 13.59 -17.15
CA ILE A 133 -2.06 12.44 -18.00
C ILE A 133 -3.39 12.70 -18.72
N GLY A 134 -3.33 12.98 -20.00
CA GLY A 134 -4.46 13.24 -20.88
C GLY A 134 -5.18 11.98 -21.37
N LYS A 135 -5.95 12.13 -22.44
CA LYS A 135 -6.54 11.01 -23.19
C LYS A 135 -5.43 10.22 -23.89
N ASN A 136 -5.64 8.92 -24.11
CA ASN A 136 -4.69 8.02 -24.75
C ASN A 136 -3.29 8.00 -24.11
N ASN A 137 -3.23 8.22 -22.77
CA ASN A 137 -1.98 8.30 -22.01
C ASN A 137 -1.01 9.39 -22.49
N ALA A 138 -1.49 10.42 -23.20
CA ALA A 138 -0.68 11.58 -23.58
C ALA A 138 -0.19 12.29 -22.31
N ILE A 139 1.11 12.46 -22.15
CA ILE A 139 1.73 13.05 -20.97
C ILE A 139 2.22 14.45 -21.32
N ARG A 140 1.69 15.44 -20.60
CA ARG A 140 2.14 16.83 -20.66
C ARG A 140 2.85 17.19 -19.38
N ALA A 141 3.95 17.90 -19.51
CA ALA A 141 4.73 18.42 -18.38
C ALA A 141 4.98 19.91 -18.55
N VAL A 142 5.12 20.61 -17.43
CA VAL A 142 5.53 22.02 -17.38
C VAL A 142 6.86 22.07 -16.66
N LYS A 143 7.85 22.74 -17.26
CA LYS A 143 9.17 23.01 -16.69
C LYS A 143 9.61 24.39 -17.10
N ASP A 144 10.09 25.20 -16.13
CA ASP A 144 10.52 26.59 -16.34
C ASP A 144 9.42 27.41 -17.05
N GLY A 145 8.14 27.17 -16.69
CA GLY A 145 6.96 27.80 -17.29
C GLY A 145 6.62 27.34 -18.71
N GLN A 146 7.39 26.42 -19.29
CA GLN A 146 7.17 25.92 -20.65
C GLN A 146 6.45 24.55 -20.62
N GLU A 147 5.41 24.42 -21.45
CA GLU A 147 4.69 23.16 -21.64
C GLU A 147 5.36 22.30 -22.71
N MET A 148 5.49 21.00 -22.44
CA MET A 148 6.04 20.03 -23.35
C MET A 148 5.31 18.70 -23.30
N MET A 149 5.36 17.95 -24.39
CA MET A 149 4.90 16.56 -24.43
C MET A 149 6.04 15.63 -24.09
N LEU A 150 5.77 14.63 -23.25
CA LEU A 150 6.73 13.60 -22.89
C LEU A 150 6.34 12.26 -23.50
N ASP A 151 7.29 11.59 -24.12
CA ASP A 151 7.14 10.19 -24.53
C ASP A 151 7.68 9.30 -23.41
N VAL A 152 6.82 8.43 -22.87
CA VAL A 152 7.18 7.51 -21.79
C VAL A 152 7.01 6.09 -22.28
N LYS A 153 8.13 5.42 -22.52
CA LYS A 153 8.16 3.99 -22.83
C LYS A 153 8.02 3.18 -21.54
N ASN A 154 7.08 2.25 -21.53
CA ASN A 154 6.90 1.27 -20.46
C ASN A 154 8.08 0.30 -20.38
#